data_e06012ff60ed4f6016a3127c86bd4841
#
_entry.id   e06012ff60ed4f6016a3127c86bd4841
#
_cell.length_a   1.000
_cell.length_b   1.000
_cell.length_c   1.000
_cell.angle_alpha   90.00
_cell.angle_beta   90.00
_cell.angle_gamma   90.00
#
_symmetry.space_group_name_H-M   'P 1'
#
loop_
_entity.id
_entity.type
_entity.pdbx_description
1 polymer ?
#
loop_
_entity_poly.entity_id
_entity_poly.type
_entity_poly.pdbx_seq_one_letter_code
_entity_poly.pdbx_strand_id
1 'polypeptide(L)'
;MNKFSLLVLIGFLFAGCKTAVLTEVPLSTLNMDNQAKTAILNIEVPGCSSYEDSRQESKALIDLKLKIPQVFNGAQFKECYKVKMDSVASFVIPVYFGKNVLETEIQGAELKIGKDQNNNLLVTATRGLRDKIENFQKQSISKFDFFVMFKIINDTGAEVKNLIAESAFIDDAPTYYIDFNMPKDSSVVIRLNDVATNILTQKGDNNGVALILRLPKN
;
A
#
# COMPACT_ATOMS: atom_id res chain seq x y z
N MET A 1 -14.20 3.85 58.07
CA MET A 1 -13.54 2.83 57.23
C MET A 1 -13.90 3.10 55.78
N ASN A 2 -13.04 3.85 55.09
CA ASN A 2 -13.26 4.26 53.70
C ASN A 2 -12.74 3.18 52.76
N LYS A 3 -13.65 2.58 51.99
CA LYS A 3 -13.27 1.68 50.89
C LYS A 3 -12.89 2.54 49.67
N PHE A 4 -11.61 2.76 49.48
CA PHE A 4 -11.08 3.29 48.20
C PHE A 4 -11.23 2.21 47.13
N SER A 5 -12.21 2.41 46.25
CA SER A 5 -12.37 1.62 45.03
C SER A 5 -11.33 2.09 44.03
N LEU A 6 -10.26 1.31 43.89
CA LEU A 6 -9.21 1.54 42.86
C LEU A 6 -9.77 1.16 41.51
N LEU A 7 -10.30 2.15 40.79
CA LEU A 7 -10.73 2.00 39.40
C LEU A 7 -9.47 1.93 38.54
N VAL A 8 -9.01 0.70 38.24
CA VAL A 8 -7.94 0.46 37.27
C VAL A 8 -8.51 0.77 35.88
N LEU A 9 -8.22 1.98 35.43
CA LEU A 9 -8.47 2.40 34.03
C LEU A 9 -7.48 1.63 33.15
N ILE A 10 -7.89 0.45 32.67
CA ILE A 10 -7.16 -0.27 31.61
C ILE A 10 -7.33 0.57 30.34
N GLY A 11 -6.38 1.46 30.11
CA GLY A 11 -6.22 2.15 28.84
C GLY A 11 -5.87 1.10 27.79
N PHE A 12 -6.88 0.64 27.04
CA PHE A 12 -6.64 -0.05 25.78
C PHE A 12 -5.98 0.95 24.83
N LEU A 13 -4.66 0.88 24.75
CA LEU A 13 -3.92 1.46 23.65
C LEU A 13 -4.40 0.71 22.39
N PHE A 14 -5.33 1.32 21.67
CA PHE A 14 -5.69 0.90 20.32
C PHE A 14 -4.50 1.24 19.40
N ALA A 15 -3.49 0.42 19.42
CA ALA A 15 -2.51 0.40 18.35
C ALA A 15 -3.24 -0.13 17.12
N GLY A 16 -3.55 0.74 16.16
CA GLY A 16 -4.10 0.33 14.87
C GLY A 16 -3.08 -0.59 14.20
N CYS A 17 -3.54 -1.71 13.62
CA CYS A 17 -2.67 -2.58 12.85
C CYS A 17 -2.19 -1.82 11.60
N LYS A 18 -0.90 -1.56 11.51
CA LYS A 18 -0.30 -0.92 10.32
C LYS A 18 -0.36 -1.87 9.15
N THR A 19 -0.84 -1.37 8.03
CA THR A 19 -0.93 -2.09 6.77
C THR A 19 -0.20 -1.31 5.69
N ALA A 20 0.88 -1.86 5.15
CA ALA A 20 1.69 -1.19 4.15
C ALA A 20 1.65 -1.94 2.81
N VAL A 21 1.34 -1.22 1.74
CA VAL A 21 1.49 -1.70 0.36
C VAL A 21 2.75 -1.07 -0.22
N LEU A 22 3.70 -1.89 -0.63
CA LEU A 22 4.93 -1.45 -1.26
C LEU A 22 5.03 -2.02 -2.67
N THR A 23 5.24 -1.15 -3.65
CA THR A 23 5.41 -1.53 -5.05
C THR A 23 6.65 -0.87 -5.63
N GLU A 24 7.49 -1.65 -6.33
CA GLU A 24 8.57 -1.12 -7.14
C GLU A 24 8.04 -0.72 -8.52
N VAL A 25 8.37 0.50 -8.96
CA VAL A 25 7.91 1.09 -10.22
C VAL A 25 9.13 1.50 -11.05
N PRO A 26 9.64 0.60 -11.91
CA PRO A 26 10.66 0.96 -12.89
C PRO A 26 10.06 1.92 -13.93
N LEU A 27 10.69 3.09 -14.14
CA LEU A 27 10.17 4.10 -15.07
C LEU A 27 10.10 3.60 -16.52
N SER A 28 10.99 2.68 -16.91
CA SER A 28 10.96 2.05 -18.25
C SER A 28 9.65 1.30 -18.51
N THR A 29 9.07 0.66 -17.48
CA THR A 29 7.84 -0.15 -17.62
C THR A 29 6.61 0.69 -17.94
N LEU A 30 6.63 1.99 -17.60
CA LEU A 30 5.52 2.91 -17.84
C LEU A 30 5.30 3.25 -19.34
N ASN A 31 6.25 2.91 -20.20
CA ASN A 31 6.17 3.09 -21.64
C ASN A 31 5.81 1.81 -22.39
N MET A 32 5.76 0.69 -21.68
CA MET A 32 5.44 -0.63 -22.25
C MET A 32 3.93 -0.85 -22.30
N ASP A 33 3.51 -1.89 -23.01
CA ASP A 33 2.15 -2.38 -22.94
C ASP A 33 1.85 -2.95 -21.54
N ASN A 34 0.57 -3.06 -21.20
CA ASN A 34 0.14 -3.44 -19.87
C ASN A 34 0.74 -4.77 -19.40
N GLN A 35 1.39 -4.77 -18.25
CA GLN A 35 2.07 -5.92 -17.67
C GLN A 35 1.54 -6.21 -16.28
N ALA A 36 1.31 -7.50 -16.00
CA ALA A 36 1.07 -7.96 -14.64
C ALA A 36 2.41 -7.96 -13.88
N LYS A 37 2.41 -7.35 -12.72
CA LYS A 37 3.51 -7.29 -11.73
C LYS A 37 2.96 -7.62 -10.36
N THR A 38 3.80 -7.53 -9.36
CA THR A 38 3.40 -7.79 -7.97
C THR A 38 3.78 -6.63 -7.07
N ALA A 39 2.97 -6.42 -6.03
CA ALA A 39 3.28 -5.58 -4.88
C ALA A 39 3.36 -6.44 -3.62
N ILE A 40 4.01 -5.93 -2.60
CA ILE A 40 4.06 -6.53 -1.27
C ILE A 40 3.05 -5.82 -0.38
N LEU A 41 2.15 -6.61 0.21
CA LEU A 41 1.22 -6.17 1.24
C LEU A 41 1.71 -6.70 2.59
N ASN A 42 2.13 -5.82 3.47
CA ASN A 42 2.57 -6.13 4.83
C ASN A 42 1.50 -5.72 5.82
N ILE A 43 1.11 -6.63 6.70
CA ILE A 43 0.08 -6.42 7.72
C ILE A 43 0.68 -6.75 9.08
N GLU A 44 0.65 -5.79 9.99
CA GLU A 44 1.03 -6.02 11.38
C GLU A 44 0.06 -6.98 12.06
N VAL A 45 0.61 -7.97 12.76
CA VAL A 45 -0.14 -8.99 13.50
C VAL A 45 0.39 -9.11 14.93
N PRO A 46 -0.43 -9.53 15.89
CA PRO A 46 0.01 -9.75 17.27
C PRO A 46 1.15 -10.76 17.41
N GLY A 47 1.24 -11.71 16.49
CA GLY A 47 2.30 -12.71 16.47
C GLY A 47 2.19 -13.64 15.26
N CYS A 48 3.34 -14.16 14.80
CA CYS A 48 3.38 -15.18 13.74
C CYS A 48 2.99 -16.57 14.27
N SER A 49 3.41 -16.88 15.49
CA SER A 49 3.13 -18.17 16.14
C SER A 49 2.13 -18.01 17.27
N SER A 50 1.48 -19.13 17.62
CA SER A 50 0.61 -19.22 18.78
C SER A 50 1.39 -18.97 20.07
N TYR A 51 0.74 -18.32 21.04
CA TYR A 51 1.32 -18.11 22.35
C TYR A 51 1.47 -19.42 23.14
N GLU A 52 0.52 -20.35 22.95
CA GLU A 52 0.48 -21.63 23.66
C GLU A 52 1.46 -22.65 23.07
N ASP A 53 1.61 -22.69 21.74
CA ASP A 53 2.55 -23.57 21.05
C ASP A 53 3.23 -22.81 19.91
N SER A 54 4.48 -22.46 20.09
CA SER A 54 5.27 -21.70 19.10
C SER A 54 5.52 -22.42 17.76
N ARG A 55 5.23 -23.71 17.69
CA ARG A 55 5.30 -24.51 16.44
C ARG A 55 4.05 -24.35 15.57
N GLN A 56 2.99 -23.77 16.11
CA GLN A 56 1.74 -23.52 15.41
C GLN A 56 1.64 -22.04 15.03
N GLU A 57 0.98 -21.77 13.92
CA GLU A 57 0.66 -20.38 13.51
C GLU A 57 -0.34 -19.75 14.50
N SER A 58 -0.23 -18.46 14.68
CA SER A 58 -1.21 -17.72 15.50
C SER A 58 -2.58 -17.70 14.80
N LYS A 59 -3.65 -17.64 15.61
CA LYS A 59 -5.02 -17.53 15.08
C LYS A 59 -5.19 -16.31 14.17
N ALA A 60 -4.55 -15.17 14.53
CA ALA A 60 -4.59 -13.95 13.72
C ALA A 60 -3.93 -14.15 12.35
N LEU A 61 -2.80 -14.88 12.28
CA LEU A 61 -2.14 -15.18 11.02
C LEU A 61 -2.99 -16.11 10.15
N ILE A 62 -3.58 -17.16 10.74
CA ILE A 62 -4.47 -18.08 10.04
C ILE A 62 -5.67 -17.33 9.44
N ASP A 63 -6.30 -16.46 10.23
CA ASP A 63 -7.42 -15.62 9.78
C ASP A 63 -7.04 -14.73 8.60
N LEU A 64 -5.86 -14.08 8.64
CA LEU A 64 -5.39 -13.24 7.54
C LEU A 64 -5.11 -14.04 6.26
N LYS A 65 -4.50 -15.22 6.38
CA LYS A 65 -4.24 -16.13 5.23
C LYS A 65 -5.53 -16.54 4.53
N LEU A 66 -6.66 -16.59 5.24
CA LEU A 66 -7.97 -16.88 4.67
C LEU A 66 -8.66 -15.64 4.08
N LYS A 67 -8.52 -14.49 4.73
CA LYS A 67 -9.26 -13.28 4.38
C LYS A 67 -8.59 -12.42 3.29
N ILE A 68 -7.26 -12.30 3.32
CA ILE A 68 -6.55 -11.43 2.38
C ILE A 68 -6.76 -11.84 0.90
N PRO A 69 -6.78 -13.13 0.52
CA PRO A 69 -7.12 -13.53 -0.85
C PRO A 69 -8.56 -13.19 -1.27
N GLN A 70 -9.48 -13.00 -0.32
CA GLN A 70 -10.85 -12.57 -0.61
C GLN A 70 -10.94 -11.05 -0.88
N VAL A 71 -10.04 -10.27 -0.28
CA VAL A 71 -9.93 -8.82 -0.50
C VAL A 71 -9.16 -8.54 -1.78
N PHE A 72 -7.94 -9.05 -1.89
CA PHE A 72 -7.05 -8.88 -3.04
C PHE A 72 -7.04 -10.14 -3.88
N ASN A 73 -7.72 -10.10 -5.01
CA ASN A 73 -7.85 -11.26 -5.89
C ASN A 73 -6.46 -11.75 -6.36
N GLY A 74 -6.15 -13.01 -6.15
CA GLY A 74 -4.83 -13.57 -6.49
C GLY A 74 -3.72 -13.28 -5.46
N ALA A 75 -4.05 -12.73 -4.29
CA ALA A 75 -3.08 -12.57 -3.21
C ALA A 75 -2.55 -13.92 -2.72
N GLN A 76 -1.25 -14.00 -2.47
CA GLN A 76 -0.57 -15.18 -1.95
C GLN A 76 0.20 -14.82 -0.69
N PHE A 77 0.04 -15.63 0.36
CA PHE A 77 0.86 -15.50 1.55
C PHE A 77 2.32 -15.80 1.22
N LYS A 78 3.23 -14.92 1.63
CA LYS A 78 4.66 -15.06 1.42
C LYS A 78 5.35 -15.59 2.67
N GLU A 79 5.25 -14.84 3.75
CA GLU A 79 5.94 -15.15 5.02
C GLU A 79 5.35 -14.35 6.18
N CYS A 80 5.65 -14.78 7.41
CA CYS A 80 5.47 -13.95 8.60
C CYS A 80 6.80 -13.84 9.33
N TYR A 81 7.20 -12.61 9.68
CA TYR A 81 8.49 -12.32 10.28
C TYR A 81 8.38 -11.25 11.37
N LYS A 82 9.43 -11.10 12.18
CA LYS A 82 9.50 -10.08 13.23
C LYS A 82 10.39 -8.92 12.80
N VAL A 83 9.90 -7.69 13.06
CA VAL A 83 10.66 -6.44 12.93
C VAL A 83 10.63 -5.75 14.28
N LYS A 84 11.77 -5.78 15.00
CA LYS A 84 11.84 -5.29 16.39
C LYS A 84 10.83 -6.02 17.29
N MET A 85 9.81 -5.31 17.77
CA MET A 85 8.75 -5.87 18.63
C MET A 85 7.50 -6.29 17.85
N ASP A 86 7.39 -5.90 16.59
CA ASP A 86 6.21 -6.13 15.76
C ASP A 86 6.36 -7.43 14.95
N SER A 87 5.28 -8.13 14.75
CA SER A 87 5.19 -9.26 13.81
C SER A 87 4.44 -8.81 12.56
N VAL A 88 4.95 -9.21 11.39
CA VAL A 88 4.43 -8.76 10.09
C VAL A 88 4.11 -9.96 9.22
N ALA A 89 2.85 -10.09 8.80
CA ALA A 89 2.43 -11.02 7.77
C ALA A 89 2.57 -10.36 6.39
N SER A 90 3.33 -10.97 5.50
CA SER A 90 3.63 -10.47 4.16
C SER A 90 2.88 -11.30 3.10
N PHE A 91 2.23 -10.59 2.18
CA PHE A 91 1.53 -11.17 1.04
C PHE A 91 2.04 -10.56 -0.26
N VAL A 92 2.00 -11.33 -1.32
CA VAL A 92 2.21 -10.86 -2.69
C VAL A 92 0.84 -10.62 -3.30
N ILE A 93 0.59 -9.42 -3.83
CA ILE A 93 -0.67 -9.05 -4.50
C ILE A 93 -0.41 -8.65 -5.96
N PRO A 94 -1.33 -8.96 -6.89
CA PRO A 94 -1.16 -8.58 -8.29
C PRO A 94 -1.41 -7.08 -8.48
N VAL A 95 -0.58 -6.45 -9.32
CA VAL A 95 -0.69 -5.04 -9.75
C VAL A 95 -0.40 -4.98 -11.25
N TYR A 96 -1.05 -4.08 -11.97
CA TYR A 96 -0.83 -3.90 -13.40
C TYR A 96 -0.13 -2.58 -13.71
N PHE A 97 0.91 -2.63 -14.54
CA PHE A 97 1.69 -1.48 -14.99
C PHE A 97 1.56 -1.29 -16.50
N GLY A 98 1.68 -0.07 -16.96
CA GLY A 98 1.86 0.22 -18.36
C GLY A 98 1.40 1.61 -18.80
N LYS A 99 1.55 1.87 -20.10
CA LYS A 99 1.00 3.05 -20.75
C LYS A 99 -0.53 2.92 -20.86
N ASN A 100 -1.25 4.03 -20.68
CA ASN A 100 -2.70 4.11 -20.79
C ASN A 100 -3.49 3.09 -19.94
N VAL A 101 -2.82 2.49 -18.93
CA VAL A 101 -3.41 1.46 -18.07
C VAL A 101 -4.64 1.96 -17.29
N LEU A 102 -4.74 3.28 -17.10
CA LEU A 102 -5.85 3.91 -16.39
C LEU A 102 -7.13 3.99 -17.24
N GLU A 103 -6.96 4.10 -18.56
CA GLU A 103 -8.06 4.21 -19.54
C GLU A 103 -8.50 2.83 -20.06
N THR A 104 -7.64 1.81 -19.92
CA THR A 104 -7.89 0.48 -20.44
C THR A 104 -8.55 -0.40 -19.38
N GLU A 105 -9.68 -1.02 -19.70
CA GLU A 105 -10.22 -2.10 -18.88
C GLU A 105 -9.34 -3.34 -19.04
N ILE A 106 -8.72 -3.75 -17.94
CA ILE A 106 -7.93 -4.98 -17.85
C ILE A 106 -8.70 -5.96 -16.99
N GLN A 107 -9.13 -7.07 -17.58
CA GLN A 107 -9.90 -8.08 -16.84
C GLN A 107 -9.11 -8.60 -15.63
N GLY A 108 -9.74 -8.54 -14.46
CA GLY A 108 -9.13 -8.99 -13.20
C GLY A 108 -8.15 -8.01 -12.56
N ALA A 109 -7.83 -6.87 -13.19
CA ALA A 109 -6.96 -5.86 -12.62
C ALA A 109 -7.71 -5.01 -11.58
N GLU A 110 -7.40 -5.19 -10.31
CA GLU A 110 -7.99 -4.40 -9.21
C GLU A 110 -7.13 -3.18 -8.86
N LEU A 111 -5.80 -3.29 -9.02
CA LEU A 111 -4.83 -2.21 -8.84
C LEU A 111 -4.06 -1.98 -10.14
N LYS A 112 -3.99 -0.71 -10.58
CA LYS A 112 -3.28 -0.33 -11.79
C LYS A 112 -2.39 0.88 -11.51
N ILE A 113 -1.19 0.89 -12.10
CA ILE A 113 -0.21 1.99 -12.01
C ILE A 113 0.23 2.35 -13.42
N GLY A 114 0.08 3.60 -13.80
CA GLY A 114 0.42 4.03 -15.14
C GLY A 114 0.38 5.53 -15.31
N LYS A 115 0.72 5.97 -16.52
CA LYS A 115 0.69 7.39 -16.89
C LYS A 115 -0.65 7.77 -17.50
N ASP A 116 -1.09 8.99 -17.23
CA ASP A 116 -2.15 9.65 -17.99
C ASP A 116 -1.57 10.43 -19.19
N GLN A 117 -2.46 11.09 -19.96
CA GLN A 117 -2.09 11.92 -21.11
C GLN A 117 -1.25 13.15 -20.74
N ASN A 118 -1.23 13.54 -19.47
CA ASN A 118 -0.46 14.69 -18.96
C ASN A 118 0.89 14.28 -18.37
N ASN A 119 1.31 13.02 -18.55
CA ASN A 119 2.49 12.42 -17.88
C ASN A 119 2.40 12.38 -16.35
N ASN A 120 1.21 12.39 -15.77
CA ASN A 120 1.07 12.10 -14.36
C ASN A 120 1.18 10.59 -14.13
N LEU A 121 2.05 10.18 -13.22
CA LEU A 121 2.09 8.81 -12.73
C LEU A 121 1.01 8.65 -11.66
N LEU A 122 0.05 7.80 -11.93
CA LEU A 122 -1.14 7.60 -11.12
C LEU A 122 -1.24 6.14 -10.67
N VAL A 123 -1.93 5.93 -9.56
CA VAL A 123 -2.40 4.62 -9.13
C VAL A 123 -3.93 4.63 -9.06
N THR A 124 -4.55 3.52 -9.46
CA THR A 124 -6.01 3.35 -9.33
C THR A 124 -6.36 2.07 -8.60
N ALA A 125 -7.42 2.14 -7.81
CA ALA A 125 -8.08 1.00 -7.20
C ALA A 125 -9.52 0.91 -7.70
N THR A 126 -9.94 -0.27 -8.17
CA THR A 126 -11.33 -0.46 -8.64
C THR A 126 -12.30 -0.26 -7.49
N ARG A 127 -13.55 0.09 -7.83
CA ARG A 127 -14.62 0.20 -6.84
C ARG A 127 -14.81 -1.12 -6.07
N GLY A 128 -14.76 -2.25 -6.79
CA GLY A 128 -14.90 -3.57 -6.18
C GLY A 128 -13.82 -3.85 -5.13
N LEU A 129 -12.56 -3.48 -5.40
CA LEU A 129 -11.48 -3.62 -4.41
C LEU A 129 -11.72 -2.72 -3.20
N ARG A 130 -12.11 -1.46 -3.40
CA ARG A 130 -12.38 -0.51 -2.30
C ARG A 130 -13.53 -0.98 -1.43
N ASP A 131 -14.62 -1.52 -2.03
CA ASP A 131 -15.74 -2.12 -1.29
C ASP A 131 -15.28 -3.33 -0.45
N LYS A 132 -14.40 -4.18 -0.97
CA LYS A 132 -13.83 -5.32 -0.24
C LYS A 132 -12.94 -4.87 0.92
N ILE A 133 -12.07 -3.87 0.71
CA ILE A 133 -11.20 -3.29 1.75
C ILE A 133 -12.06 -2.71 2.88
N GLU A 134 -13.07 -1.91 2.55
CA GLU A 134 -13.96 -1.32 3.55
C GLU A 134 -14.73 -2.37 4.35
N ASN A 135 -15.24 -3.41 3.68
CA ASN A 135 -15.93 -4.51 4.34
C ASN A 135 -14.99 -5.30 5.27
N PHE A 136 -13.74 -5.52 4.85
CA PHE A 136 -12.72 -6.15 5.68
C PHE A 136 -12.42 -5.30 6.92
N GLN A 137 -12.27 -3.98 6.77
CA GLN A 137 -12.06 -3.05 7.89
C GLN A 137 -13.22 -3.07 8.91
N LYS A 138 -14.47 -3.10 8.42
CA LYS A 138 -15.67 -3.16 9.28
C LYS A 138 -15.78 -4.45 10.08
N GLN A 139 -15.26 -5.55 9.55
CA GLN A 139 -15.24 -6.86 10.22
C GLN A 139 -14.04 -7.05 11.16
N SER A 140 -13.10 -6.14 11.12
CA SER A 140 -11.88 -6.21 11.94
C SER A 140 -12.07 -5.44 13.24
N ILE A 141 -11.60 -6.01 14.35
CA ILE A 141 -11.67 -5.38 15.68
C ILE A 141 -10.78 -4.14 15.74
N SER A 142 -9.66 -4.13 15.00
CA SER A 142 -8.71 -3.02 14.93
C SER A 142 -8.89 -2.24 13.63
N LYS A 143 -8.76 -0.92 13.69
CA LYS A 143 -8.64 -0.09 12.49
C LYS A 143 -7.31 -0.42 11.79
N PHE A 144 -7.35 -0.58 10.48
CA PHE A 144 -6.16 -0.71 9.66
C PHE A 144 -5.73 0.68 9.19
N ASP A 145 -4.52 1.07 9.57
CA ASP A 145 -3.87 2.26 9.03
C ASP A 145 -3.13 1.85 7.76
N PHE A 146 -3.67 2.23 6.61
CA PHE A 146 -3.05 1.94 5.32
C PHE A 146 -1.96 2.95 4.99
N PHE A 147 -0.82 2.43 4.55
CA PHE A 147 0.28 3.17 3.95
C PHE A 147 0.53 2.62 2.56
N VAL A 148 0.42 3.48 1.54
CA VAL A 148 0.70 3.08 0.15
C VAL A 148 1.99 3.75 -0.28
N MET A 149 2.97 2.93 -0.63
CA MET A 149 4.33 3.35 -0.94
C MET A 149 4.76 2.84 -2.31
N PHE A 150 5.50 3.67 -3.02
CA PHE A 150 6.07 3.37 -4.33
C PHE A 150 7.56 3.62 -4.28
N LYS A 151 8.37 2.59 -4.57
CA LYS A 151 9.79 2.76 -4.84
C LYS A 151 9.95 3.00 -6.33
N ILE A 152 10.07 4.26 -6.71
CA ILE A 152 10.30 4.66 -8.09
C ILE A 152 11.77 4.38 -8.42
N ILE A 153 12.02 3.69 -9.53
CA ILE A 153 13.38 3.30 -9.96
C ILE A 153 13.64 3.95 -11.31
N ASN A 154 14.69 4.73 -11.39
CA ASN A 154 15.17 5.27 -12.67
C ASN A 154 16.07 4.26 -13.38
N ASP A 155 15.48 3.40 -14.16
CA ASP A 155 16.12 2.40 -15.03
C ASP A 155 16.14 2.80 -16.51
N THR A 156 15.95 4.11 -16.81
CA THR A 156 15.87 4.62 -18.19
C THR A 156 17.24 4.76 -18.88
N GLY A 157 18.32 4.58 -18.15
CA GLY A 157 19.70 4.71 -18.65
C GLY A 157 20.24 6.15 -18.67
N ALA A 158 19.41 7.16 -18.29
CA ALA A 158 19.78 8.57 -18.21
C ALA A 158 19.19 9.22 -16.93
N GLU A 159 19.67 10.43 -16.60
CA GLU A 159 19.04 11.25 -15.56
C GLU A 159 17.62 11.65 -16.02
N VAL A 160 16.63 11.50 -15.13
CA VAL A 160 15.28 12.04 -15.32
C VAL A 160 15.15 13.33 -14.53
N LYS A 161 14.87 14.43 -15.22
CA LYS A 161 14.80 15.78 -14.63
C LYS A 161 13.35 16.23 -14.44
N ASN A 162 13.17 17.22 -13.57
CA ASN A 162 11.90 17.93 -13.35
C ASN A 162 10.75 16.97 -12.96
N LEU A 163 11.04 16.04 -12.07
CA LEU A 163 10.02 15.23 -11.42
C LEU A 163 9.36 16.07 -10.31
N ILE A 164 8.04 16.05 -10.25
CA ILE A 164 7.31 16.81 -9.23
C ILE A 164 6.48 15.87 -8.37
N ALA A 165 6.72 15.91 -7.06
CA ALA A 165 5.86 15.26 -6.08
C ALA A 165 5.10 16.33 -5.27
N GLU A 166 3.82 16.05 -5.04
CA GLU A 166 2.91 16.97 -4.34
C GLU A 166 2.20 16.23 -3.20
N SER A 167 2.18 16.85 -2.02
CA SER A 167 1.44 16.35 -0.86
C SER A 167 1.73 14.87 -0.54
N ALA A 168 3.01 14.51 -0.49
CA ALA A 168 3.50 13.16 -0.29
C ALA A 168 4.62 13.13 0.76
N PHE A 169 5.11 11.93 1.08
CA PHE A 169 6.35 11.76 1.82
C PHE A 169 7.41 11.22 0.86
N ILE A 170 8.56 11.85 0.81
CA ILE A 170 9.70 11.42 -0.01
C ILE A 170 10.80 10.96 0.93
N ASP A 171 11.19 9.69 0.81
CA ASP A 171 12.13 9.03 1.73
C ASP A 171 11.80 9.35 3.21
N ASP A 172 10.49 9.23 3.55
CA ASP A 172 9.87 9.52 4.85
C ASP A 172 9.83 11.02 5.25
N ALA A 173 10.36 11.94 4.46
CA ALA A 173 10.24 13.38 4.70
C ALA A 173 8.91 13.92 4.17
N PRO A 174 8.07 14.57 5.01
CA PRO A 174 6.80 15.15 4.55
C PRO A 174 7.07 16.31 3.58
N THR A 175 6.39 16.29 2.44
CA THR A 175 6.61 17.25 1.36
C THR A 175 5.27 17.75 0.84
N TYR A 176 5.09 19.09 0.82
CA TYR A 176 3.95 19.72 0.17
C TYR A 176 4.15 19.80 -1.35
N TYR A 177 5.32 20.23 -1.78
CA TYR A 177 5.73 20.33 -3.17
C TYR A 177 7.25 20.24 -3.26
N ILE A 178 7.74 19.42 -4.17
CA ILE A 178 9.16 19.36 -4.49
C ILE A 178 9.35 19.08 -5.99
N ASP A 179 10.29 19.81 -6.60
CA ASP A 179 10.85 19.52 -7.91
C ASP A 179 12.24 18.91 -7.71
N PHE A 180 12.49 17.75 -8.31
CA PHE A 180 13.75 17.03 -8.12
C PHE A 180 14.14 16.24 -9.37
N ASN A 181 15.43 15.91 -9.43
CA ASN A 181 15.99 15.07 -10.49
C ASN A 181 16.34 13.69 -9.92
N MET A 182 16.13 12.67 -10.71
CA MET A 182 16.58 11.31 -10.40
C MET A 182 17.79 10.96 -11.25
N PRO A 183 18.99 10.82 -10.65
CA PRO A 183 20.16 10.30 -11.35
C PRO A 183 19.88 8.94 -11.99
N LYS A 184 20.63 8.59 -13.02
CA LYS A 184 20.60 7.25 -13.60
C LYS A 184 20.81 6.18 -12.50
N ASP A 185 20.09 5.08 -12.60
CA ASP A 185 20.16 3.92 -11.70
C ASP A 185 19.86 4.24 -10.22
N SER A 186 19.23 5.40 -9.95
CA SER A 186 18.78 5.78 -8.60
C SER A 186 17.33 5.36 -8.33
N SER A 187 16.94 5.42 -7.07
CA SER A 187 15.55 5.21 -6.65
C SER A 187 15.14 6.20 -5.56
N VAL A 188 13.84 6.45 -5.47
CA VAL A 188 13.22 7.26 -4.42
C VAL A 188 11.96 6.55 -3.93
N VAL A 189 11.69 6.63 -2.62
CA VAL A 189 10.45 6.10 -2.06
C VAL A 189 9.45 7.23 -1.90
N ILE A 190 8.28 7.07 -2.50
CA ILE A 190 7.15 7.99 -2.36
C ILE A 190 6.04 7.29 -1.59
N ARG A 191 5.68 7.83 -0.42
CA ARG A 191 4.53 7.39 0.35
C ARG A 191 3.40 8.40 0.17
N LEU A 192 2.22 7.91 -0.18
CA LEU A 192 1.03 8.75 -0.29
C LEU A 192 0.63 9.30 1.08
N ASN A 193 0.05 10.49 1.08
CA ASN A 193 -0.60 11.04 2.27
C ASN A 193 -1.92 10.32 2.55
N ASP A 194 -2.53 10.60 3.70
CA ASP A 194 -3.76 9.94 4.14
C ASP A 194 -4.95 10.20 3.20
N VAL A 195 -5.02 11.40 2.59
CA VAL A 195 -6.10 11.74 1.65
C VAL A 195 -6.00 10.86 0.40
N ALA A 196 -4.82 10.79 -0.22
CA ALA A 196 -4.59 9.96 -1.40
C ALA A 196 -4.76 8.46 -1.09
N THR A 197 -4.30 8.02 0.08
CA THR A 197 -4.49 6.64 0.55
C THR A 197 -5.98 6.31 0.73
N ASN A 198 -6.75 7.21 1.34
CA ASN A 198 -8.19 7.03 1.52
C ASN A 198 -8.96 6.96 0.19
N ILE A 199 -8.53 7.71 -0.83
CA ILE A 199 -9.10 7.62 -2.18
C ILE A 199 -8.99 6.19 -2.74
N LEU A 200 -7.90 5.48 -2.43
CA LEU A 200 -7.63 4.12 -2.90
C LEU A 200 -8.26 3.03 -2.04
N THR A 201 -8.56 3.30 -0.78
CA THR A 201 -8.95 2.27 0.19
C THR A 201 -10.38 2.38 0.70
N GLN A 202 -11.01 3.55 0.53
CA GLN A 202 -12.37 3.79 1.03
C GLN A 202 -13.38 3.86 -0.10
N LYS A 203 -14.60 3.41 0.20
CA LYS A 203 -15.74 3.61 -0.66
C LYS A 203 -16.14 5.09 -0.68
N GLY A 204 -16.31 5.63 -1.87
CA GLY A 204 -16.74 7.01 -2.07
C GLY A 204 -17.08 7.27 -3.52
N ASP A 205 -17.60 8.46 -3.81
CA ASP A 205 -17.93 8.90 -5.18
C ASP A 205 -16.69 9.27 -6.01
N ASN A 206 -15.50 9.14 -5.42
CA ASN A 206 -14.24 9.34 -6.12
C ASN A 206 -13.94 8.16 -7.07
N ASN A 207 -13.16 8.43 -8.10
CA ASN A 207 -12.81 7.43 -9.12
C ASN A 207 -11.77 6.40 -8.65
N GLY A 208 -11.31 6.45 -7.38
CA GLY A 208 -10.25 5.57 -6.85
C GLY A 208 -8.90 5.83 -7.52
N VAL A 209 -8.60 7.08 -7.88
CA VAL A 209 -7.36 7.49 -8.58
C VAL A 209 -6.57 8.42 -7.67
N ALA A 210 -5.31 8.13 -7.45
CA ALA A 210 -4.38 8.97 -6.69
C ALA A 210 -3.12 9.28 -7.51
N LEU A 211 -2.63 10.52 -7.37
CA LEU A 211 -1.37 10.97 -7.97
C LEU A 211 -0.20 10.41 -7.15
N ILE A 212 0.78 9.81 -7.82
CA ILE A 212 2.06 9.41 -7.23
C ILE A 212 3.07 10.54 -7.44
N LEU A 213 3.30 10.91 -8.70
CA LEU A 213 4.17 12.04 -9.08
C LEU A 213 3.88 12.49 -10.52
N ARG A 214 4.36 13.67 -10.90
CA ARG A 214 4.35 14.16 -12.27
C ARG A 214 5.70 13.89 -12.92
N LEU A 215 5.66 13.30 -14.10
CA LEU A 215 6.84 13.06 -14.94
C LEU A 215 7.06 14.26 -15.86
N PRO A 216 8.29 14.47 -16.35
CA PRO A 216 8.58 15.53 -17.31
C PRO A 216 7.73 15.35 -18.58
N LYS A 217 7.32 16.49 -19.16
CA LYS A 217 6.73 16.46 -20.51
C LYS A 217 7.86 16.22 -21.51
N ASN A 218 7.70 15.22 -22.34
CA ASN A 218 8.60 14.97 -23.47
C ASN A 218 8.47 16.07 -24.51
#